data_c866a49366e246ad5205d855336732c1
#
_entry.id   c866a49366e246ad5205d855336732c1
#
_cell.length_a   1.000
_cell.length_b   1.000
_cell.length_c   1.000
_cell.angle_alpha   90.00
_cell.angle_beta   90.00
_cell.angle_gamma   90.00
#
_symmetry.space_group_name_H-M   'P 1'
#
loop_
_entity.id
_entity.type
_entity.pdbx_description
1 polymer ?
#
loop_
_entity_poly.entity_id
_entity_poly.type
_entity_poly.pdbx_seq_one_letter_code
_entity_poly.pdbx_strand_id
1 'polypeptide(L)'
;MKKVLVLEDESSIRSFIVINLRRAGYEVVEAETSEEALEKLKEHTDVRVALLDIMLPGIDGFEVCRRIRATNATIGIIMLTARSQEMDKVTGLMTGADDYVTKPFSPAELTARVDALMRRSGGAAVDAGEIEQPPFLLNTRNRTLEKNGQRIKLTQVEYSIMKMFMENPGKALSREEILDLVWGHDYFGELKIVDVNIRRLRLKIEDNATNPTYITTVWGYGYKWGF
;
A
#
# COMPACT_ATOMS: atom_id res chain seq x y z
N MET A 1 -2.61 -5.58 19.67
CA MET A 1 -1.40 -6.22 19.08
C MET A 1 -1.40 -5.95 17.60
N LYS A 2 -0.24 -6.02 16.91
CA LYS A 2 -0.14 -5.79 15.47
C LYS A 2 -0.42 -7.12 14.76
N LYS A 3 -1.53 -7.23 14.04
CA LYS A 3 -2.01 -8.48 13.44
C LYS A 3 -1.81 -8.48 11.93
N VAL A 4 -1.27 -9.58 11.39
CA VAL A 4 -0.97 -9.81 9.97
C VAL A 4 -1.72 -11.04 9.49
N LEU A 5 -2.39 -10.95 8.33
CA LEU A 5 -2.89 -12.13 7.60
C LEU A 5 -1.80 -12.62 6.66
N VAL A 6 -1.63 -13.94 6.58
CA VAL A 6 -0.74 -14.62 5.61
C VAL A 6 -1.58 -15.62 4.81
N LEU A 7 -1.71 -15.37 3.50
CA LEU A 7 -2.35 -16.25 2.54
C LEU A 7 -1.28 -16.85 1.63
N GLU A 8 -1.03 -18.15 1.78
CA GLU A 8 0.00 -18.91 1.08
C GLU A 8 -0.41 -20.38 1.10
N ASP A 9 -0.53 -21.04 -0.04
CA ASP A 9 -0.95 -22.44 -0.11
C ASP A 9 0.18 -23.43 0.22
N GLU A 10 1.42 -23.09 -0.12
CA GLU A 10 2.58 -23.92 0.21
C GLU A 10 2.91 -23.86 1.69
N SER A 11 2.71 -24.97 2.41
CA SER A 11 2.87 -25.05 3.87
C SER A 11 4.28 -24.70 4.36
N SER A 12 5.32 -25.03 3.58
CA SER A 12 6.71 -24.74 3.90
C SER A 12 6.99 -23.23 3.86
N ILE A 13 6.51 -22.53 2.82
CA ILE A 13 6.66 -21.08 2.67
C ILE A 13 5.81 -20.38 3.72
N ARG A 14 4.55 -20.80 3.91
CA ARG A 14 3.66 -20.24 4.95
C ARG A 14 4.29 -20.34 6.33
N SER A 15 4.78 -21.53 6.71
CA SER A 15 5.44 -21.74 8.01
C SER A 15 6.67 -20.86 8.18
N PHE A 16 7.49 -20.70 7.13
CA PHE A 16 8.64 -19.82 7.13
C PHE A 16 8.25 -18.35 7.39
N ILE A 17 7.23 -17.85 6.70
CA ILE A 17 6.71 -16.49 6.89
C ILE A 17 6.20 -16.31 8.32
N VAL A 18 5.35 -17.21 8.78
CA VAL A 18 4.69 -17.17 10.09
C VAL A 18 5.68 -17.14 11.24
N ILE A 19 6.68 -18.04 11.20
CA ILE A 19 7.72 -18.10 12.25
C ILE A 19 8.47 -16.78 12.35
N ASN A 20 8.86 -16.19 11.21
CA ASN A 20 9.62 -14.96 11.21
C ASN A 20 8.79 -13.74 11.64
N LEU A 21 7.52 -13.64 11.23
CA LEU A 21 6.63 -12.59 11.69
C LEU A 21 6.31 -12.70 13.19
N ARG A 22 6.10 -13.90 13.71
CA ARG A 22 5.90 -14.12 15.16
C ARG A 22 7.14 -13.74 15.95
N ARG A 23 8.35 -14.06 15.48
CA ARG A 23 9.63 -13.62 16.09
C ARG A 23 9.78 -12.10 16.09
N ALA A 24 9.25 -11.41 15.08
CA ALA A 24 9.21 -9.96 15.01
C ALA A 24 8.09 -9.32 15.88
N GLY A 25 7.31 -10.12 16.63
CA GLY A 25 6.30 -9.65 17.57
C GLY A 25 4.91 -9.44 16.95
N TYR A 26 4.65 -10.02 15.78
CA TYR A 26 3.33 -9.98 15.13
C TYR A 26 2.44 -11.15 15.57
N GLU A 27 1.15 -10.88 15.73
CA GLU A 27 0.12 -11.91 15.71
C GLU A 27 -0.20 -12.26 14.26
N VAL A 28 -0.21 -13.54 13.92
CA VAL A 28 -0.38 -14.00 12.54
C VAL A 28 -1.63 -14.85 12.41
N VAL A 29 -2.51 -14.42 11.50
CA VAL A 29 -3.66 -15.17 11.01
C VAL A 29 -3.24 -15.87 9.73
N GLU A 30 -3.27 -17.20 9.73
CA GLU A 30 -2.84 -18.03 8.60
C GLU A 30 -4.04 -18.43 7.74
N ALA A 31 -3.87 -18.50 6.44
CA ALA A 31 -4.84 -19.02 5.49
C ALA A 31 -4.13 -19.80 4.37
N GLU A 32 -4.70 -20.93 3.99
CA GLU A 32 -4.20 -21.78 2.90
C GLU A 32 -4.92 -21.50 1.58
N THR A 33 -6.18 -21.03 1.66
CA THR A 33 -7.01 -20.75 0.49
C THR A 33 -7.52 -19.31 0.52
N SER A 34 -7.87 -18.82 -0.65
CA SER A 34 -8.40 -17.47 -0.84
C SER A 34 -9.72 -17.29 -0.10
N GLU A 35 -10.58 -18.30 -0.09
CA GLU A 35 -11.87 -18.30 0.60
C GLU A 35 -11.65 -18.19 2.10
N GLU A 36 -10.76 -19.00 2.65
CA GLU A 36 -10.40 -18.97 4.07
C GLU A 36 -9.85 -17.60 4.49
N ALA A 37 -8.97 -17.00 3.66
CA ALA A 37 -8.43 -15.68 3.93
C ALA A 37 -9.52 -14.61 4.01
N LEU A 38 -10.47 -14.63 3.07
CA LEU A 38 -11.58 -13.67 3.04
C LEU A 38 -12.55 -13.86 4.22
N GLU A 39 -12.78 -15.09 4.68
CA GLU A 39 -13.58 -15.36 5.88
C GLU A 39 -12.86 -14.88 7.15
N LYS A 40 -11.58 -15.24 7.31
CA LYS A 40 -10.78 -14.81 8.45
C LYS A 40 -10.66 -13.29 8.56
N LEU A 41 -10.63 -12.56 7.44
CA LEU A 41 -10.66 -11.09 7.47
C LEU A 41 -11.98 -10.49 7.98
N LYS A 42 -13.09 -11.22 7.86
CA LYS A 42 -14.38 -10.80 8.46
C LYS A 42 -14.37 -11.00 9.98
N GLU A 43 -13.75 -12.09 10.43
CA GLU A 43 -13.65 -12.42 11.87
C GLU A 43 -12.59 -11.56 12.57
N HIS A 44 -11.47 -11.29 11.91
CA HIS A 44 -10.34 -10.54 12.43
C HIS A 44 -10.28 -9.11 11.86
N THR A 45 -11.19 -8.26 12.28
CA THR A 45 -11.29 -6.86 11.80
C THR A 45 -10.12 -5.97 12.22
N ASP A 46 -9.27 -6.45 13.13
CA ASP A 46 -8.05 -5.80 13.63
C ASP A 46 -6.79 -6.15 12.81
N VAL A 47 -6.91 -6.97 11.77
CA VAL A 47 -5.82 -7.20 10.80
C VAL A 47 -5.46 -5.88 10.11
N ARG A 48 -4.17 -5.54 10.14
CA ARG A 48 -3.64 -4.29 9.59
C ARG A 48 -2.87 -4.46 8.30
N VAL A 49 -2.27 -5.64 8.10
CA VAL A 49 -1.50 -5.98 6.89
C VAL A 49 -1.89 -7.38 6.45
N ALA A 50 -2.02 -7.59 5.14
CA ALA A 50 -2.21 -8.89 4.51
C ALA A 50 -1.05 -9.16 3.54
N LEU A 51 -0.44 -10.33 3.68
CA LEU A 51 0.49 -10.93 2.72
C LEU A 51 -0.30 -11.90 1.86
N LEU A 52 -0.31 -11.69 0.55
CA LEU A 52 -1.13 -12.48 -0.38
C LEU A 52 -0.23 -13.10 -1.45
N ASP A 53 -0.17 -14.44 -1.50
CA ASP A 53 0.40 -15.09 -2.68
C ASP A 53 -0.46 -14.84 -3.91
N ILE A 54 0.19 -14.60 -5.04
CA ILE A 54 -0.49 -14.41 -6.33
C ILE A 54 -0.93 -15.75 -6.91
N MET A 55 -0.06 -16.76 -6.81
CA MET A 55 -0.20 -18.05 -7.50
C MET A 55 -0.95 -19.06 -6.63
N LEU A 56 -2.25 -18.84 -6.47
CA LEU A 56 -3.12 -19.74 -5.69
C LEU A 56 -4.05 -20.55 -6.61
N PRO A 57 -4.39 -21.78 -6.23
CA PRO A 57 -5.41 -22.55 -6.93
C PRO A 57 -6.79 -21.90 -6.72
N GLY A 58 -7.60 -21.82 -7.78
CA GLY A 58 -8.94 -21.25 -7.75
C GLY A 58 -8.93 -19.72 -7.86
N ILE A 59 -9.24 -19.02 -6.80
CA ILE A 59 -9.23 -17.55 -6.75
C ILE A 59 -7.79 -17.07 -6.53
N ASP A 60 -7.23 -16.34 -7.49
CA ASP A 60 -5.87 -15.82 -7.39
C ASP A 60 -5.73 -14.67 -6.37
N GLY A 61 -4.50 -14.36 -5.98
CA GLY A 61 -4.23 -13.28 -5.02
C GLY A 61 -4.65 -11.90 -5.50
N PHE A 62 -4.72 -11.65 -6.80
CA PHE A 62 -5.20 -10.37 -7.35
C PHE A 62 -6.70 -10.19 -7.10
N GLU A 63 -7.48 -11.24 -7.28
CA GLU A 63 -8.91 -11.19 -6.99
C GLU A 63 -9.17 -11.05 -5.49
N VAL A 64 -8.39 -11.73 -4.63
CA VAL A 64 -8.45 -11.52 -3.18
C VAL A 64 -8.15 -10.06 -2.84
N CYS A 65 -7.11 -9.47 -3.41
CA CYS A 65 -6.78 -8.05 -3.23
C CYS A 65 -7.95 -7.15 -3.63
N ARG A 66 -8.57 -7.35 -4.80
CA ARG A 66 -9.74 -6.58 -5.25
C ARG A 66 -10.91 -6.66 -4.27
N ARG A 67 -11.23 -7.86 -3.77
CA ARG A 67 -12.31 -8.07 -2.79
C ARG A 67 -12.03 -7.39 -1.46
N ILE A 68 -10.79 -7.46 -0.99
CA ILE A 68 -10.38 -6.72 0.22
C ILE A 68 -10.56 -5.21 0.00
N ARG A 69 -10.09 -4.67 -1.13
CA ARG A 69 -10.19 -3.22 -1.43
C ARG A 69 -11.62 -2.72 -1.58
N ALA A 70 -12.52 -3.56 -2.06
CA ALA A 70 -13.94 -3.21 -2.14
C ALA A 70 -14.55 -2.93 -0.75
N THR A 71 -14.13 -3.68 0.27
CA THR A 71 -14.66 -3.60 1.65
C THR A 71 -13.77 -2.79 2.58
N ASN A 72 -12.45 -2.88 2.44
CA ASN A 72 -11.47 -2.24 3.33
C ASN A 72 -10.31 -1.62 2.54
N ALA A 73 -10.35 -0.31 2.35
CA ALA A 73 -9.29 0.43 1.67
C ALA A 73 -8.04 0.60 2.55
N THR A 74 -8.15 0.49 3.88
CA THR A 74 -7.09 0.90 4.83
C THR A 74 -6.14 -0.22 5.23
N ILE A 75 -6.47 -1.50 4.99
CA ILE A 75 -5.55 -2.61 5.25
C ILE A 75 -4.34 -2.53 4.29
N GLY A 76 -3.12 -2.68 4.81
CA GLY A 76 -1.92 -2.75 3.96
C GLY A 76 -1.88 -4.09 3.23
N ILE A 77 -1.60 -4.11 1.93
CA ILE A 77 -1.49 -5.34 1.14
C ILE A 77 -0.13 -5.45 0.50
N ILE A 78 0.57 -6.56 0.78
CA ILE A 78 1.81 -6.96 0.11
C ILE A 78 1.52 -8.21 -0.72
N MET A 79 1.80 -8.14 -2.02
CA MET A 79 1.72 -9.31 -2.89
C MET A 79 3.02 -10.10 -2.85
N LEU A 80 2.93 -11.43 -2.73
CA LEU A 80 4.05 -12.35 -2.89
C LEU A 80 4.04 -12.90 -4.31
N THR A 81 5.14 -12.75 -5.06
CA THR A 81 5.19 -13.10 -6.49
C THR A 81 6.44 -13.89 -6.85
N ALA A 82 6.34 -14.76 -7.86
CA ALA A 82 7.51 -15.41 -8.43
C ALA A 82 8.31 -14.43 -9.32
N ARG A 83 9.62 -14.61 -9.39
CA ARG A 83 10.60 -13.70 -10.02
C ARG A 83 10.40 -13.45 -11.53
N SER A 84 9.60 -14.26 -12.22
CA SER A 84 9.53 -14.31 -13.67
C SER A 84 8.51 -13.37 -14.32
N GLN A 85 7.74 -12.60 -13.55
CA GLN A 85 6.60 -11.87 -14.10
C GLN A 85 6.63 -10.38 -13.70
N GLU A 86 7.48 -9.59 -14.39
CA GLU A 86 7.42 -8.11 -14.24
C GLU A 86 6.02 -7.55 -14.54
N MET A 87 5.26 -8.20 -15.43
CA MET A 87 3.86 -7.83 -15.70
C MET A 87 2.96 -8.02 -14.48
N ASP A 88 3.22 -9.03 -13.64
CA ASP A 88 2.42 -9.26 -12.43
C ASP A 88 2.67 -8.20 -11.36
N LYS A 89 3.87 -7.65 -11.27
CA LYS A 89 4.20 -6.55 -10.34
C LYS A 89 3.36 -5.30 -10.65
N VAL A 90 3.30 -4.90 -11.92
CA VAL A 90 2.52 -3.73 -12.35
C VAL A 90 1.02 -4.01 -12.21
N THR A 91 0.57 -5.21 -12.61
CA THR A 91 -0.84 -5.64 -12.49
C THR A 91 -1.26 -5.71 -11.03
N GLY A 92 -0.43 -6.30 -10.15
CA GLY A 92 -0.70 -6.39 -8.71
C GLY A 92 -0.83 -5.03 -8.05
N LEU A 93 0.09 -4.13 -8.33
CA LEU A 93 0.01 -2.76 -7.83
C LEU A 93 -1.22 -2.03 -8.40
N MET A 94 -1.58 -2.24 -9.66
CA MET A 94 -2.79 -1.66 -10.25
C MET A 94 -4.09 -2.21 -9.66
N THR A 95 -4.09 -3.44 -9.11
CA THR A 95 -5.27 -4.02 -8.43
C THR A 95 -5.51 -3.49 -7.03
N GLY A 96 -4.56 -2.74 -6.46
CA GLY A 96 -4.73 -2.12 -5.15
C GLY A 96 -3.73 -2.55 -4.08
N ALA A 97 -2.74 -3.38 -4.40
CA ALA A 97 -1.66 -3.71 -3.47
C ALA A 97 -0.80 -2.47 -3.15
N ASP A 98 -0.27 -2.39 -1.96
CA ASP A 98 0.59 -1.29 -1.50
C ASP A 98 2.06 -1.59 -1.74
N ASP A 99 2.42 -2.88 -1.82
CA ASP A 99 3.78 -3.35 -2.05
C ASP A 99 3.78 -4.75 -2.67
N TYR A 100 4.94 -5.21 -3.11
CA TYR A 100 5.16 -6.58 -3.58
C TYR A 100 6.53 -7.09 -3.13
N VAL A 101 6.63 -8.41 -2.96
CA VAL A 101 7.87 -9.11 -2.61
C VAL A 101 8.06 -10.28 -3.56
N THR A 102 9.23 -10.37 -4.18
CA THR A 102 9.53 -11.48 -5.08
C THR A 102 10.12 -12.67 -4.32
N LYS A 103 9.58 -13.85 -4.58
CA LYS A 103 10.13 -15.12 -4.09
C LYS A 103 11.39 -15.50 -4.90
N PRO A 104 12.48 -15.98 -4.27
CA PRO A 104 12.68 -16.11 -2.83
C PRO A 104 13.01 -14.76 -2.16
N PHE A 105 12.53 -14.55 -0.96
CA PHE A 105 12.78 -13.35 -0.15
C PHE A 105 13.47 -13.69 1.17
N SER A 106 14.18 -12.72 1.73
CA SER A 106 14.76 -12.86 3.07
C SER A 106 13.74 -12.51 4.16
N PRO A 107 13.83 -13.11 5.37
CA PRO A 107 12.99 -12.74 6.50
C PRO A 107 13.10 -11.24 6.85
N ALA A 108 14.30 -10.69 6.77
CA ALA A 108 14.55 -9.29 7.07
C ALA A 108 13.85 -8.36 6.08
N GLU A 109 13.89 -8.67 4.78
CA GLU A 109 13.18 -7.91 3.76
C GLU A 109 11.66 -7.93 4.00
N LEU A 110 11.08 -9.13 4.18
CA LEU A 110 9.66 -9.26 4.41
C LEU A 110 9.19 -8.50 5.65
N THR A 111 9.93 -8.65 6.76
CA THR A 111 9.62 -7.98 8.02
C THR A 111 9.71 -6.46 7.88
N ALA A 112 10.76 -5.93 7.24
CA ALA A 112 10.92 -4.50 7.02
C ALA A 112 9.76 -3.89 6.22
N ARG A 113 9.24 -4.60 5.21
CA ARG A 113 8.08 -4.17 4.41
C ARG A 113 6.77 -4.19 5.22
N VAL A 114 6.57 -5.24 6.03
CA VAL A 114 5.43 -5.32 6.96
C VAL A 114 5.50 -4.18 7.97
N ASP A 115 6.66 -3.93 8.57
CA ASP A 115 6.88 -2.81 9.50
C ASP A 115 6.56 -1.46 8.86
N ALA A 116 6.99 -1.24 7.62
CA ALA A 116 6.71 -0.01 6.88
C ALA A 116 5.19 0.22 6.72
N LEU A 117 4.41 -0.80 6.36
CA LEU A 117 2.95 -0.69 6.28
C LEU A 117 2.30 -0.55 7.66
N MET A 118 2.80 -1.26 8.67
CA MET A 118 2.29 -1.16 10.05
C MET A 118 2.48 0.23 10.65
N ARG A 119 3.62 0.89 10.41
CA ARG A 119 3.85 2.27 10.88
C ARG A 119 2.81 3.23 10.31
N ARG A 120 2.42 3.09 9.05
CA ARG A 120 1.41 3.93 8.41
C ARG A 120 0.01 3.70 8.98
N SER A 121 -0.31 2.46 9.41
CA SER A 121 -1.62 2.16 10.00
C SER A 121 -1.79 2.63 11.43
N GLY A 122 -0.68 2.91 12.14
CA GLY A 122 -0.66 3.22 13.58
C GLY A 122 -0.19 4.62 13.95
N GLY A 123 0.11 5.48 12.99
CA GLY A 123 0.71 6.79 13.25
C GLY A 123 -0.18 7.74 14.05
N ALA A 124 0.04 7.79 15.35
CA ALA A 124 -0.32 8.91 16.19
C ALA A 124 0.71 10.04 15.96
N ALA A 125 0.68 10.67 14.78
CA ALA A 125 1.18 12.02 14.70
C ALA A 125 0.10 12.90 15.34
N VAL A 126 0.49 13.74 16.28
CA VAL A 126 -0.33 14.87 16.76
C VAL A 126 -0.41 15.85 15.59
N ASP A 127 -1.36 15.62 14.72
CA ASP A 127 -1.50 16.37 13.48
C ASP A 127 -2.62 17.39 13.57
N ALA A 128 -2.35 18.57 13.02
CA ALA A 128 -3.10 19.81 13.19
C ALA A 128 -4.49 19.86 12.54
N GLY A 129 -5.10 18.74 12.24
CA GLY A 129 -6.50 18.66 11.86
C GLY A 129 -6.75 18.58 10.36
N GLU A 130 -6.62 19.66 9.61
CA GLU A 130 -6.99 19.72 8.19
C GLU A 130 -5.95 20.46 7.36
N ILE A 131 -5.67 19.96 6.15
CA ILE A 131 -4.86 20.63 5.15
C ILE A 131 -5.77 20.94 3.97
N GLU A 132 -6.00 22.23 3.73
CA GLU A 132 -6.85 22.70 2.67
C GLU A 132 -6.01 23.23 1.51
N GLN A 133 -6.24 22.67 0.32
CA GLN A 133 -5.69 23.15 -0.95
C GLN A 133 -6.76 22.94 -2.04
N PRO A 134 -7.62 23.94 -2.28
CA PRO A 134 -8.74 23.78 -3.18
C PRO A 134 -8.35 23.20 -4.54
N PRO A 135 -9.12 22.22 -5.05
CA PRO A 135 -10.43 21.76 -4.56
C PRO A 135 -10.36 20.64 -3.48
N PHE A 136 -9.19 20.38 -2.87
CA PHE A 136 -8.95 19.29 -1.92
C PHE A 136 -8.98 19.76 -0.47
N LEU A 137 -9.56 18.89 0.38
CA LEU A 137 -9.50 18.95 1.83
C LEU A 137 -9.02 17.60 2.37
N LEU A 138 -7.85 17.58 3.00
CA LEU A 138 -7.28 16.41 3.66
C LEU A 138 -7.49 16.51 5.17
N ASN A 139 -8.30 15.63 5.74
CA ASN A 139 -8.45 15.52 7.19
C ASN A 139 -7.43 14.51 7.72
N THR A 140 -6.48 14.99 8.52
CA THR A 140 -5.36 14.18 9.02
C THR A 140 -5.76 13.30 10.19
N ARG A 141 -6.78 13.69 10.98
CA ARG A 141 -7.30 12.90 12.12
C ARG A 141 -8.05 11.67 11.62
N ASN A 142 -8.94 11.87 10.66
CA ASN A 142 -9.78 10.80 10.11
C ASN A 142 -9.13 10.09 8.91
N ARG A 143 -7.99 10.60 8.43
CA ARG A 143 -7.27 10.10 7.24
C ARG A 143 -8.17 10.05 6.00
N THR A 144 -8.92 11.11 5.77
CA THR A 144 -9.85 11.22 4.63
C THR A 144 -9.44 12.34 3.69
N LEU A 145 -9.68 12.12 2.40
CA LEU A 145 -9.52 13.12 1.36
C LEU A 145 -10.89 13.42 0.74
N GLU A 146 -11.16 14.69 0.55
CA GLU A 146 -12.31 15.18 -0.21
C GLU A 146 -11.85 16.05 -1.38
N LYS A 147 -12.57 15.97 -2.51
CA LYS A 147 -12.45 16.88 -3.65
C LYS A 147 -13.82 17.51 -3.90
N ASN A 148 -13.93 18.83 -3.82
CA ASN A 148 -15.22 19.54 -3.94
C ASN A 148 -16.31 19.00 -2.99
N GLY A 149 -15.95 18.62 -1.76
CA GLY A 149 -16.85 18.03 -0.77
C GLY A 149 -17.21 16.55 -1.00
N GLN A 150 -16.68 15.92 -2.04
CA GLN A 150 -16.88 14.50 -2.31
C GLN A 150 -15.70 13.66 -1.81
N ARG A 151 -16.00 12.66 -0.98
CA ARG A 151 -14.99 11.80 -0.39
C ARG A 151 -14.35 10.88 -1.42
N ILE A 152 -13.01 10.86 -1.44
CA ILE A 152 -12.18 9.97 -2.24
C ILE A 152 -11.64 8.85 -1.35
N LYS A 153 -11.88 7.58 -1.75
CA LYS A 153 -11.33 6.41 -1.04
C LYS A 153 -9.87 6.20 -1.42
N LEU A 154 -8.98 6.38 -0.44
CA LEU A 154 -7.54 6.15 -0.60
C LEU A 154 -7.10 4.91 0.18
N THR A 155 -6.08 4.22 -0.35
CA THR A 155 -5.31 3.25 0.43
C THR A 155 -4.40 3.99 1.41
N GLN A 156 -3.75 3.26 2.32
CA GLN A 156 -2.81 3.87 3.27
C GLN A 156 -1.65 4.57 2.58
N VAL A 157 -1.10 3.96 1.53
CA VAL A 157 0.02 4.52 0.76
C VAL A 157 -0.43 5.74 -0.04
N GLU A 158 -1.58 5.68 -0.72
CA GLU A 158 -2.14 6.82 -1.45
C GLU A 158 -2.42 8.01 -0.53
N TYR A 159 -2.96 7.75 0.67
CA TYR A 159 -3.13 8.79 1.69
C TYR A 159 -1.80 9.41 2.11
N SER A 160 -0.77 8.59 2.36
CA SER A 160 0.55 9.08 2.76
C SER A 160 1.20 9.93 1.67
N ILE A 161 1.06 9.53 0.39
CA ILE A 161 1.52 10.31 -0.76
C ILE A 161 0.75 11.64 -0.87
N MET A 162 -0.58 11.60 -0.73
CA MET A 162 -1.40 12.81 -0.77
C MET A 162 -1.01 13.80 0.32
N LYS A 163 -0.86 13.30 1.57
CA LYS A 163 -0.42 14.11 2.71
C LYS A 163 0.93 14.75 2.44
N MET A 164 1.90 13.95 2.04
CA MET A 164 3.25 14.43 1.72
C MET A 164 3.22 15.55 0.68
N PHE A 165 2.45 15.41 -0.39
CA PHE A 165 2.34 16.44 -1.43
C PHE A 165 1.64 17.69 -0.94
N MET A 166 0.53 17.57 -0.22
CA MET A 166 -0.21 18.72 0.30
C MET A 166 0.56 19.46 1.41
N GLU A 167 1.52 18.81 2.08
CA GLU A 167 2.46 19.46 3.02
C GLU A 167 3.64 20.15 2.31
N ASN A 168 3.88 19.84 1.02
CA ASN A 168 4.99 20.37 0.23
C ASN A 168 4.52 20.97 -1.10
N PRO A 169 3.59 21.95 -1.10
CA PRO A 169 3.04 22.53 -2.31
C PRO A 169 4.13 23.24 -3.15
N GLY A 170 4.11 22.99 -4.45
CA GLY A 170 5.05 23.58 -5.40
C GLY A 170 6.47 23.04 -5.36
N LYS A 171 6.82 22.21 -4.35
CA LYS A 171 8.14 21.57 -4.27
C LYS A 171 8.21 20.36 -5.20
N ALA A 172 9.24 20.29 -6.04
CA ALA A 172 9.57 19.08 -6.77
C ALA A 172 10.23 18.08 -5.79
N LEU A 173 9.75 16.85 -5.77
CA LEU A 173 10.30 15.76 -4.97
C LEU A 173 10.81 14.66 -5.92
N SER A 174 12.03 14.18 -5.66
CA SER A 174 12.58 13.06 -6.41
C SER A 174 11.84 11.76 -6.08
N ARG A 175 12.00 10.73 -6.91
CA ARG A 175 11.43 9.42 -6.63
C ARG A 175 12.00 8.80 -5.35
N GLU A 176 13.28 9.03 -5.09
CA GLU A 176 13.98 8.61 -3.88
C GLU A 176 13.42 9.35 -2.65
N GLU A 177 13.28 10.67 -2.71
CA GLU A 177 12.67 11.45 -1.62
C GLU A 177 11.25 10.99 -1.31
N ILE A 178 10.43 10.73 -2.34
CA ILE A 178 9.07 10.21 -2.18
C ILE A 178 9.10 8.81 -1.55
N LEU A 179 10.00 7.94 -2.01
CA LEU A 179 10.16 6.60 -1.45
C LEU A 179 10.51 6.67 0.03
N ASP A 180 11.52 7.44 0.39
CA ASP A 180 11.99 7.61 1.76
C ASP A 180 10.91 8.19 2.69
N LEU A 181 10.22 9.23 2.24
CA LEU A 181 9.18 9.88 3.04
C LEU A 181 7.94 8.99 3.22
N VAL A 182 7.57 8.21 2.21
CA VAL A 182 6.37 7.39 2.24
C VAL A 182 6.65 5.98 2.72
N TRP A 183 7.74 5.33 2.31
CA TRP A 183 8.07 3.94 2.68
C TRP A 183 9.13 3.84 3.78
N GLY A 184 9.93 4.89 3.98
CA GLY A 184 11.00 4.97 4.97
C GLY A 184 12.38 4.64 4.38
N HIS A 185 13.43 5.18 5.01
CA HIS A 185 14.83 5.03 4.54
C HIS A 185 15.31 3.58 4.48
N ASP A 186 14.75 2.69 5.30
CA ASP A 186 15.10 1.27 5.34
C ASP A 186 14.28 0.42 4.36
N TYR A 187 13.59 1.05 3.38
CA TYR A 187 12.80 0.34 2.41
C TYR A 187 13.66 -0.22 1.27
N PHE A 188 13.64 -1.53 1.08
CA PHE A 188 14.44 -2.26 0.08
C PHE A 188 13.73 -2.48 -1.26
N GLY A 189 12.67 -1.72 -1.56
CA GLY A 189 11.90 -1.87 -2.79
C GLY A 189 12.42 -1.06 -3.97
N GLU A 190 11.85 -1.33 -5.14
CA GLU A 190 12.19 -0.64 -6.38
C GLU A 190 11.51 0.74 -6.45
N LEU A 191 12.20 1.75 -7.01
CA LEU A 191 11.64 3.10 -7.24
C LEU A 191 10.33 3.10 -8.07
N LYS A 192 10.15 2.08 -8.91
CA LYS A 192 8.95 1.90 -9.74
C LYS A 192 7.65 1.86 -8.93
N ILE A 193 7.71 1.48 -7.64
CA ILE A 193 6.53 1.50 -6.75
C ILE A 193 5.96 2.92 -6.60
N VAL A 194 6.81 3.93 -6.64
CA VAL A 194 6.39 5.34 -6.60
C VAL A 194 5.55 5.66 -7.84
N ASP A 195 6.05 5.36 -9.04
CA ASP A 195 5.36 5.68 -10.30
C ASP A 195 3.99 5.00 -10.39
N VAL A 196 3.90 3.75 -9.94
CA VAL A 196 2.63 3.01 -9.96
C VAL A 196 1.61 3.62 -8.98
N ASN A 197 2.03 3.98 -7.76
CA ASN A 197 1.14 4.59 -6.80
C ASN A 197 0.73 6.02 -7.22
N ILE A 198 1.63 6.80 -7.83
CA ILE A 198 1.29 8.09 -8.43
C ILE A 198 0.25 7.91 -9.55
N ARG A 199 0.42 6.93 -10.44
CA ARG A 199 -0.57 6.65 -11.49
C ARG A 199 -1.94 6.30 -10.91
N ARG A 200 -2.00 5.44 -9.86
CA ARG A 200 -3.24 5.08 -9.19
C ARG A 200 -3.90 6.28 -8.53
N LEU A 201 -3.10 7.11 -7.85
CA LEU A 201 -3.60 8.32 -7.20
C LEU A 201 -4.17 9.29 -8.23
N ARG A 202 -3.47 9.52 -9.35
CA ARG A 202 -3.97 10.33 -10.47
C ARG A 202 -5.33 9.84 -10.99
N LEU A 203 -5.53 8.54 -11.14
CA LEU A 203 -6.82 7.97 -11.56
C LEU A 203 -7.98 8.31 -10.60
N LYS A 204 -7.69 8.66 -9.36
CA LYS A 204 -8.68 9.00 -8.34
C LYS A 204 -8.90 10.50 -8.17
N ILE A 205 -7.88 11.31 -8.38
CA ILE A 205 -7.92 12.74 -8.05
C ILE A 205 -7.95 13.66 -9.26
N GLU A 206 -7.33 13.26 -10.39
CA GLU A 206 -7.28 14.07 -11.60
C GLU A 206 -8.58 13.95 -12.42
N ASP A 207 -8.97 14.99 -13.10
CA ASP A 207 -10.07 14.94 -14.06
C ASP A 207 -9.64 14.19 -15.35
N ASN A 208 -8.35 14.29 -15.69
CA ASN A 208 -7.70 13.52 -16.75
C ASN A 208 -6.33 12.99 -16.28
N ALA A 209 -6.26 11.71 -15.92
CA ALA A 209 -5.04 11.09 -15.40
C ALA A 209 -3.87 11.04 -16.41
N THR A 210 -4.14 11.14 -17.73
CA THR A 210 -3.11 11.17 -18.77
C THR A 210 -2.55 12.58 -19.00
N ASN A 211 -3.30 13.61 -18.61
CA ASN A 211 -2.87 15.00 -18.61
C ASN A 211 -3.10 15.61 -17.20
N PRO A 212 -2.30 15.19 -16.21
CA PRO A 212 -2.53 15.54 -14.81
C PRO A 212 -2.23 17.02 -14.55
N THR A 213 -3.07 17.63 -13.71
CA THR A 213 -2.94 19.04 -13.30
C THR A 213 -2.50 19.19 -11.84
N TYR A 214 -2.85 18.24 -10.99
CA TYR A 214 -2.53 18.31 -9.56
C TYR A 214 -1.18 17.68 -9.22
N ILE A 215 -0.94 16.43 -9.67
CA ILE A 215 0.37 15.79 -9.52
C ILE A 215 1.07 15.81 -10.87
N THR A 216 1.94 16.77 -11.11
CA THR A 216 2.66 16.93 -12.36
C THR A 216 3.99 16.17 -12.36
N THR A 217 4.46 15.73 -13.53
CA THR A 217 5.75 15.04 -13.66
C THR A 217 6.86 16.08 -13.89
N VAL A 218 7.92 15.98 -13.09
CA VAL A 218 9.17 16.69 -13.31
C VAL A 218 10.12 15.72 -14.02
N TRP A 219 10.28 15.87 -15.34
CA TRP A 219 11.01 14.93 -16.17
C TRP A 219 12.44 14.71 -15.70
N GLY A 220 12.86 13.45 -15.66
CA GLY A 220 14.17 13.05 -15.18
C GLY A 220 14.39 13.17 -13.66
N TYR A 221 13.40 13.67 -12.89
CA TYR A 221 13.54 13.89 -11.46
C TYR A 221 12.46 13.17 -10.64
N GLY A 222 11.21 13.54 -10.78
CA GLY A 222 10.13 12.98 -9.96
C GLY A 222 8.80 13.67 -10.20
N TYR A 223 8.18 14.15 -9.12
CA TYR A 223 6.83 14.68 -9.15
C TYR A 223 6.70 15.96 -8.32
N LYS A 224 5.70 16.77 -8.64
CA LYS A 224 5.37 18.01 -7.96
C LYS A 224 3.86 18.13 -7.76
N TRP A 225 3.43 18.66 -6.61
CA TRP A 225 2.05 19.02 -6.33
C TRP A 225 1.81 20.50 -6.64
N GLY A 226 0.69 20.75 -7.33
CA GLY A 226 0.29 22.10 -7.70
C GLY A 226 1.03 22.63 -8.95
N PHE A 227 0.70 23.85 -9.30
CA PHE A 227 1.15 24.56 -10.49
C PHE A 227 2.52 25.19 -10.34
#